data_0081bf8442c5d8fb17ad8fee7cb30c78
#
_entry.id   0081bf8442c5d8fb17ad8fee7cb30c78
#
_cell.length_a   1.000
_cell.length_b   1.000
_cell.length_c   1.000
_cell.angle_alpha   90.00
_cell.angle_beta   90.00
_cell.angle_gamma   90.00
#
_symmetry.space_group_name_H-M   'P 1'
#
loop_
_entity.id
_entity.type
_entity.pdbx_description
1 polymer ?
#
loop_
_entity_poly.entity_id
_entity_poly.type
_entity_poly.pdbx_seq_one_letter_code
_entity_poly.pdbx_strand_id
1 'polypeptide(L)'
;AEVEHKQSGIPDCLCGSHRLIHYDSYRRYIKHVSENGAIYHLKVKCKRYKCLDCGRVFRERLEGVRPYARHSERFKNRLVSEYARNVCNKAIARIYRISASTVERAIHSRYEQKLKEQINYPCPEIIGIDEHTIHKGYKFATTIADLSHHRVYDVIKGKRHSDIESTLMSYK
;
A
#
# COMPACT_ATOMS: atom_id res chain seq x y z
N ALA A 1 22.93 2.97 9.41
CA ALA A 1 23.84 2.96 8.26
C ALA A 1 23.56 4.16 7.38
N GLU A 2 24.59 4.87 6.95
CA GLU A 2 24.52 5.90 5.92
C GLU A 2 24.70 5.20 4.56
N VAL A 3 23.72 5.37 3.67
CA VAL A 3 23.75 4.74 2.35
C VAL A 3 23.73 5.83 1.31
N GLU A 4 24.75 5.88 0.46
CA GLU A 4 24.71 6.69 -0.74
C GLU A 4 23.89 5.95 -1.81
N HIS A 5 22.83 6.58 -2.26
CA HIS A 5 22.04 6.09 -3.39
C HIS A 5 22.79 6.39 -4.67
N LYS A 6 23.26 5.34 -5.35
CA LYS A 6 23.75 5.47 -6.73
C LYS A 6 22.52 5.57 -7.64
N GLN A 7 22.23 6.78 -8.09
CA GLN A 7 21.14 7.02 -9.03
C GLN A 7 21.50 6.46 -10.40
N SER A 8 20.65 5.65 -10.98
CA SER A 8 20.72 5.19 -12.36
C SER A 8 20.13 6.24 -13.31
N GLY A 9 20.84 7.35 -13.52
CA GLY A 9 20.45 8.39 -14.46
C GLY A 9 19.78 9.63 -13.83
N ILE A 10 19.77 10.73 -14.59
CA ILE A 10 19.06 11.97 -14.22
C ILE A 10 17.58 11.77 -14.58
N PRO A 11 16.64 12.04 -13.65
CA PRO A 11 15.22 11.88 -13.94
C PRO A 11 14.75 12.92 -14.96
N ASP A 12 13.85 12.51 -15.86
CA ASP A 12 13.26 13.42 -16.84
C ASP A 12 12.25 14.38 -16.18
N CYS A 13 12.17 15.60 -16.72
CA CYS A 13 11.12 16.52 -16.31
C CYS A 13 9.77 16.08 -16.92
N LEU A 14 8.67 16.34 -16.21
CA LEU A 14 7.31 16.07 -16.72
C LEU A 14 6.95 16.86 -17.98
N CYS A 15 7.70 17.92 -18.34
CA CYS A 15 7.56 18.63 -19.60
C CYS A 15 8.33 17.98 -20.76
N GLY A 16 9.00 16.85 -20.53
CA GLY A 16 9.82 16.15 -21.53
C GLY A 16 11.24 16.72 -21.70
N SER A 17 11.59 17.80 -21.00
CA SER A 17 12.90 18.41 -21.12
C SER A 17 13.97 17.65 -20.35
N HIS A 18 15.16 17.51 -20.95
CA HIS A 18 16.38 16.98 -20.34
C HIS A 18 17.31 18.09 -19.83
N ARG A 19 16.96 19.38 -20.00
CA ARG A 19 17.76 20.53 -19.56
C ARG A 19 17.57 20.78 -18.07
N LEU A 20 18.29 20.03 -17.27
CA LEU A 20 18.17 20.02 -15.81
C LEU A 20 19.45 20.48 -15.17
N ILE A 21 19.33 21.27 -14.09
CA ILE A 21 20.43 21.63 -13.22
C ILE A 21 20.19 21.08 -11.81
N HIS A 22 21.26 20.73 -11.13
CA HIS A 22 21.21 20.41 -9.70
C HIS A 22 20.78 21.67 -8.93
N TYR A 23 19.66 21.55 -8.19
CA TYR A 23 19.11 22.67 -7.41
C TYR A 23 19.70 22.69 -6.01
N ASP A 24 19.48 21.59 -5.25
CA ASP A 24 20.06 21.37 -3.93
C ASP A 24 20.03 19.88 -3.55
N SER A 25 20.47 19.59 -2.33
CA SER A 25 20.42 18.25 -1.75
C SER A 25 19.91 18.32 -0.32
N TYR A 26 19.15 17.30 0.09
CA TYR A 26 18.65 17.16 1.45
C TYR A 26 18.76 15.71 1.93
N ARG A 27 18.66 15.51 3.23
CA ARG A 27 18.73 14.18 3.83
C ARG A 27 17.34 13.66 4.16
N ARG A 28 17.11 12.37 3.88
CA ARG A 28 15.92 11.64 4.28
C ARG A 28 16.30 10.50 5.19
N TYR A 29 15.43 10.25 6.17
CA TYR A 29 15.53 9.10 7.05
C TYR A 29 14.41 8.14 6.69
N ILE A 30 14.77 6.91 6.30
CA ILE A 30 13.84 5.89 5.81
C ILE A 30 14.02 4.64 6.64
N LYS A 31 12.95 4.18 7.27
CA LYS A 31 12.95 2.90 7.95
C LYS A 31 12.85 1.77 6.94
N HIS A 32 13.75 0.82 7.04
CA HIS A 32 13.91 -0.28 6.10
C HIS A 32 14.09 -1.60 6.85
N VAL A 33 13.82 -2.71 6.19
CA VAL A 33 14.09 -4.07 6.68
C VAL A 33 14.93 -4.80 5.64
N SER A 34 15.98 -5.48 6.10
CA SER A 34 16.85 -6.32 5.25
C SER A 34 16.19 -7.67 4.96
N GLU A 35 16.86 -8.50 4.19
CA GLU A 35 16.40 -9.87 3.86
C GLU A 35 16.29 -10.77 5.07
N ASN A 36 17.25 -10.70 5.95
CA ASN A 36 17.27 -11.44 7.21
C ASN A 36 16.39 -10.83 8.31
N GLY A 37 15.56 -9.81 8.00
CA GLY A 37 14.61 -9.22 8.93
C GLY A 37 15.17 -8.14 9.86
N ALA A 38 16.44 -7.77 9.74
CA ALA A 38 17.01 -6.70 10.56
C ALA A 38 16.45 -5.32 10.16
N ILE A 39 16.16 -4.49 11.16
CA ILE A 39 15.56 -3.16 10.97
C ILE A 39 16.68 -2.11 10.91
N TYR A 40 16.63 -1.26 9.88
CA TYR A 40 17.59 -0.17 9.67
C TYR A 40 16.87 1.17 9.55
N HIS A 41 17.58 2.22 9.97
CA HIS A 41 17.26 3.58 9.61
C HIS A 41 18.30 4.04 8.57
N LEU A 42 17.87 4.11 7.33
CA LEU A 42 18.72 4.56 6.22
C LEU A 42 18.70 6.09 6.20
N LYS A 43 19.90 6.69 6.21
CA LYS A 43 20.10 8.11 5.99
C LYS A 43 20.51 8.29 4.53
N VAL A 44 19.59 8.77 3.70
CA VAL A 44 19.78 8.88 2.25
C VAL A 44 19.93 10.35 1.86
N LYS A 45 20.99 10.69 1.14
CA LYS A 45 21.15 12.00 0.52
C LYS A 45 20.36 12.02 -0.78
N CYS A 46 19.33 12.87 -0.85
CA CYS A 46 18.48 13.04 -2.01
C CYS A 46 18.77 14.35 -2.71
N LYS A 47 18.80 14.35 -4.04
CA LYS A 47 19.00 15.53 -4.86
C LYS A 47 17.68 16.10 -5.34
N ARG A 48 17.61 17.42 -5.51
CA ARG A 48 16.55 18.10 -6.26
C ARG A 48 17.14 18.72 -7.51
N TYR A 49 16.33 18.75 -8.55
CA TYR A 49 16.68 19.28 -9.85
C TYR A 49 15.70 20.38 -10.24
N LYS A 50 16.18 21.38 -10.95
CA LYS A 50 15.36 22.43 -11.55
C LYS A 50 15.43 22.28 -13.08
N CYS A 51 14.27 22.24 -13.71
CA CYS A 51 14.16 22.28 -15.15
C CYS A 51 14.36 23.71 -15.65
N LEU A 52 15.23 23.90 -16.63
CA LEU A 52 15.53 25.22 -17.21
C LEU A 52 14.41 25.69 -18.12
N ASP A 53 13.64 24.78 -18.70
CA ASP A 53 12.62 25.14 -19.67
C ASP A 53 11.28 25.49 -19.02
N CYS A 54 10.82 24.71 -18.03
CA CYS A 54 9.54 24.99 -17.34
C CYS A 54 9.68 25.55 -15.92
N GLY A 55 10.92 25.73 -15.41
CA GLY A 55 11.18 26.26 -14.07
C GLY A 55 10.83 25.34 -12.91
N ARG A 56 10.22 24.19 -13.14
CA ARG A 56 9.75 23.26 -12.11
C ARG A 56 10.93 22.66 -11.34
N VAL A 57 10.82 22.64 -10.01
CA VAL A 57 11.76 21.95 -9.12
C VAL A 57 11.15 20.61 -8.70
N PHE A 58 11.90 19.54 -8.86
CA PHE A 58 11.48 18.19 -8.47
C PHE A 58 12.65 17.41 -7.87
N ARG A 59 12.34 16.32 -7.21
CA ARG A 59 13.31 15.45 -6.53
C ARG A 59 13.56 14.17 -7.31
N GLU A 60 14.73 13.60 -7.10
CA GLU A 60 15.01 12.26 -7.58
C GLU A 60 14.05 11.23 -6.95
N ARG A 61 13.77 10.15 -7.69
CA ARG A 61 13.00 9.01 -7.20
C ARG A 61 13.94 8.01 -6.56
N LEU A 62 13.59 7.56 -5.37
CA LEU A 62 14.29 6.46 -4.71
C LEU A 62 13.54 5.17 -5.02
N GLU A 63 14.25 4.18 -5.53
CA GLU A 63 13.70 2.86 -5.77
C GLU A 63 13.18 2.23 -4.47
N GLY A 64 11.99 1.63 -4.53
CA GLY A 64 11.37 1.00 -3.37
C GLY A 64 10.93 1.97 -2.27
N VAL A 65 10.90 3.29 -2.53
CA VAL A 65 10.43 4.30 -1.58
C VAL A 65 9.51 5.30 -2.27
N ARG A 66 8.24 5.31 -1.91
CA ARG A 66 7.28 6.29 -2.45
C ARG A 66 7.68 7.72 -2.11
N PRO A 67 7.29 8.71 -2.94
CA PRO A 67 7.47 10.13 -2.62
C PRO A 67 6.97 10.44 -1.21
N TYR A 68 7.75 11.20 -0.44
CA TYR A 68 7.46 11.61 0.95
C TYR A 68 7.37 10.47 1.98
N ALA A 69 7.46 9.20 1.59
CA ALA A 69 7.39 8.08 2.54
C ALA A 69 8.61 8.05 3.47
N ARG A 70 8.37 7.73 4.74
CA ARG A 70 9.39 7.49 5.78
C ARG A 70 9.73 6.01 5.93
N HIS A 71 9.07 5.15 5.18
CA HIS A 71 9.21 3.71 5.19
C HIS A 71 9.41 3.21 3.76
N SER A 72 10.30 2.26 3.56
CA SER A 72 10.45 1.57 2.27
C SER A 72 9.25 0.65 2.01
N GLU A 73 9.00 0.33 0.74
CA GLU A 73 7.94 -0.64 0.39
C GLU A 73 8.24 -2.02 0.98
N ARG A 74 9.51 -2.42 1.02
CA ARG A 74 9.91 -3.67 1.67
C ARG A 74 9.54 -3.69 3.17
N PHE A 75 9.76 -2.58 3.88
CA PHE A 75 9.34 -2.47 5.28
C PHE A 75 7.82 -2.60 5.43
N LYS A 76 7.04 -1.93 4.58
CA LYS A 76 5.57 -2.04 4.60
C LYS A 76 5.10 -3.47 4.29
N ASN A 77 5.70 -4.12 3.29
CA ASN A 77 5.37 -5.50 2.96
C ASN A 77 5.66 -6.45 4.13
N ARG A 78 6.72 -6.19 4.90
CA ARG A 78 7.00 -6.96 6.12
C ARG A 78 5.91 -6.80 7.16
N LEU A 79 5.38 -5.58 7.39
CA LEU A 79 4.26 -5.36 8.31
C LEU A 79 3.01 -6.15 7.90
N VAL A 80 2.70 -6.15 6.59
CA VAL A 80 1.58 -6.91 6.03
C VAL A 80 1.79 -8.41 6.21
N SER A 81 3.01 -8.90 6.01
CA SER A 81 3.36 -10.32 6.22
C SER A 81 3.19 -10.75 7.68
N GLU A 82 3.54 -9.90 8.65
CA GLU A 82 3.28 -10.20 10.08
C GLU A 82 1.78 -10.24 10.38
N TYR A 83 1.02 -9.30 9.83
CA TYR A 83 -0.43 -9.28 9.98
C TYR A 83 -1.08 -10.55 9.40
N ALA A 84 -0.64 -11.00 8.24
CA ALA A 84 -1.11 -12.24 7.62
C ALA A 84 -0.80 -13.51 8.43
N ARG A 85 0.13 -13.42 9.40
CA ARG A 85 0.43 -14.46 10.38
C ARG A 85 -0.39 -14.32 11.67
N ASN A 86 -1.50 -13.59 11.63
CA ASN A 86 -2.40 -13.31 12.75
C ASN A 86 -1.76 -12.50 13.91
N VAL A 87 -0.71 -11.74 13.64
CA VAL A 87 -0.13 -10.82 14.63
C VAL A 87 -0.95 -9.53 14.64
N CYS A 88 -1.49 -9.14 15.78
CA CYS A 88 -2.32 -7.94 15.87
C CYS A 88 -1.52 -6.64 15.66
N ASN A 89 -2.18 -5.58 15.18
CA ASN A 89 -1.56 -4.28 14.85
C ASN A 89 -0.75 -3.68 16.01
N LYS A 90 -1.22 -3.83 17.26
CA LYS A 90 -0.51 -3.32 18.45
C LYS A 90 0.80 -4.06 18.69
N ALA A 91 0.83 -5.38 18.49
CA ALA A 91 2.03 -6.18 18.63
C ALA A 91 3.05 -5.85 17.54
N ILE A 92 2.61 -5.76 16.26
CA ILE A 92 3.44 -5.34 15.14
C ILE A 92 4.04 -3.95 15.41
N ALA A 93 3.21 -2.99 15.84
CA ALA A 93 3.64 -1.63 16.15
C ALA A 93 4.76 -1.62 17.22
N ARG A 94 4.65 -2.45 18.25
CA ARG A 94 5.65 -2.59 19.31
C ARG A 94 6.95 -3.21 18.80
N ILE A 95 6.87 -4.32 18.05
CA ILE A 95 8.03 -5.01 17.48
C ILE A 95 8.82 -4.06 16.57
N TYR A 96 8.12 -3.36 15.69
CA TYR A 96 8.74 -2.49 14.70
C TYR A 96 8.94 -1.04 15.16
N ARG A 97 8.60 -0.71 16.41
CA ARG A 97 8.73 0.63 17.03
C ARG A 97 8.15 1.72 16.12
N ILE A 98 6.86 1.57 15.79
CA ILE A 98 6.05 2.51 15.00
C ILE A 98 4.66 2.63 15.64
N SER A 99 3.84 3.58 15.20
CA SER A 99 2.46 3.68 15.69
C SER A 99 1.57 2.59 15.08
N ALA A 100 0.56 2.15 15.84
CA ALA A 100 -0.45 1.19 15.34
C ALA A 100 -1.18 1.72 14.10
N SER A 101 -1.45 3.03 14.03
CA SER A 101 -2.04 3.67 12.85
C SER A 101 -1.13 3.65 11.61
N THR A 102 0.19 3.57 11.79
CA THR A 102 1.12 3.36 10.66
C THR A 102 1.04 1.93 10.14
N VAL A 103 0.92 0.95 11.04
CA VAL A 103 0.69 -0.46 10.65
C VAL A 103 -0.62 -0.59 9.88
N GLU A 104 -1.70 -0.07 10.45
CA GLU A 104 -3.03 -0.08 9.86
C GLU A 104 -3.04 0.52 8.43
N ARG A 105 -2.48 1.71 8.26
CA ARG A 105 -2.37 2.34 6.93
C ARG A 105 -1.58 1.50 5.93
N ALA A 106 -0.52 0.82 6.36
CA ALA A 106 0.26 -0.06 5.49
C ALA A 106 -0.58 -1.27 5.03
N ILE A 107 -1.34 -1.86 5.96
CA ILE A 107 -2.23 -2.99 5.69
C ILE A 107 -3.35 -2.56 4.74
N HIS A 108 -4.09 -1.48 5.06
CA HIS A 108 -5.17 -0.96 4.22
C HIS A 108 -4.69 -0.67 2.79
N SER A 109 -3.58 0.06 2.65
CA SER A 109 -3.01 0.37 1.32
C SER A 109 -2.69 -0.89 0.50
N ARG A 110 -2.27 -1.98 1.14
CA ARG A 110 -2.01 -3.25 0.45
C ARG A 110 -3.29 -3.98 0.07
N TYR A 111 -4.29 -3.97 0.94
CA TYR A 111 -5.59 -4.57 0.63
C TYR A 111 -6.32 -3.79 -0.47
N GLU A 112 -6.31 -2.46 -0.44
CA GLU A 112 -6.86 -1.63 -1.52
C GLU A 112 -6.19 -1.92 -2.88
N GLN A 113 -4.88 -2.14 -2.87
CA GLN A 113 -4.17 -2.53 -4.09
C GLN A 113 -4.61 -3.91 -4.59
N LYS A 114 -4.71 -4.89 -3.69
CA LYS A 114 -5.22 -6.22 -4.03
C LYS A 114 -6.66 -6.19 -4.55
N LEU A 115 -7.54 -5.40 -3.93
CA LEU A 115 -8.92 -5.24 -4.40
C LEU A 115 -8.98 -4.69 -5.82
N LYS A 116 -8.13 -3.72 -6.16
CA LYS A 116 -8.04 -3.21 -7.55
C LYS A 116 -7.56 -4.27 -8.55
N GLU A 117 -6.67 -5.15 -8.12
CA GLU A 117 -6.23 -6.28 -8.94
C GLU A 117 -7.35 -7.33 -9.11
N GLN A 118 -8.26 -7.44 -8.13
CA GLN A 118 -9.39 -8.39 -8.13
C GLN A 118 -10.63 -7.93 -8.92
N ILE A 119 -10.74 -6.65 -9.26
CA ILE A 119 -11.88 -6.09 -10.01
C ILE A 119 -12.16 -6.83 -11.34
N ASN A 120 -11.17 -7.48 -11.91
CA ASN A 120 -11.27 -8.21 -13.19
C ASN A 120 -11.48 -9.73 -13.02
N TYR A 121 -11.76 -10.22 -11.82
CA TYR A 121 -12.05 -11.64 -11.67
C TYR A 121 -13.43 -11.98 -12.26
N PRO A 122 -13.53 -13.09 -13.02
CA PRO A 122 -14.83 -13.53 -13.54
C PRO A 122 -15.78 -13.84 -12.39
N CYS A 123 -17.08 -13.76 -12.67
CA CYS A 123 -18.12 -14.14 -11.72
C CYS A 123 -17.91 -15.60 -11.28
N PRO A 124 -17.93 -15.91 -9.97
CA PRO A 124 -17.78 -17.27 -9.49
C PRO A 124 -18.94 -18.17 -9.94
N GLU A 125 -18.65 -19.42 -10.29
CA GLU A 125 -19.66 -20.42 -10.61
C GLU A 125 -20.44 -20.85 -9.37
N ILE A 126 -19.77 -20.93 -8.21
CA ILE A 126 -20.36 -21.33 -6.94
C ILE A 126 -20.05 -20.25 -5.90
N ILE A 127 -21.10 -19.64 -5.38
CA ILE A 127 -20.99 -18.60 -4.35
C ILE A 127 -21.48 -19.11 -2.99
N GLY A 128 -20.80 -18.69 -1.94
CA GLY A 128 -21.26 -18.75 -0.56
C GLY A 128 -21.62 -17.36 -0.08
N ILE A 129 -22.69 -17.25 0.69
CA ILE A 129 -23.15 -15.98 1.27
C ILE A 129 -23.16 -16.15 2.78
N ASP A 130 -22.50 -15.23 3.49
CA ASP A 130 -22.45 -15.19 4.96
C ASP A 130 -22.69 -13.78 5.48
N GLU A 131 -23.55 -13.65 6.48
CA GLU A 131 -23.87 -12.38 7.11
C GLU A 131 -23.15 -12.25 8.45
N HIS A 132 -22.48 -11.15 8.66
CA HIS A 132 -21.82 -10.87 9.94
C HIS A 132 -21.99 -9.42 10.39
N THR A 133 -21.88 -9.23 11.69
CA THR A 133 -21.98 -7.91 12.31
C THR A 133 -20.61 -7.23 12.31
N ILE A 134 -20.47 -6.08 11.66
CA ILE A 134 -19.23 -5.29 11.66
C ILE A 134 -19.08 -4.51 12.97
N HIS A 135 -20.19 -4.06 13.57
CA HIS A 135 -20.19 -3.27 14.79
C HIS A 135 -21.38 -3.63 15.69
N LYS A 136 -21.17 -3.63 17.01
CA LYS A 136 -22.25 -3.87 17.97
C LYS A 136 -23.50 -3.04 17.62
N GLY A 137 -24.58 -3.75 17.32
CA GLY A 137 -25.93 -3.23 17.30
C GLY A 137 -26.58 -3.05 15.94
N TYR A 138 -25.92 -2.53 14.87
CA TYR A 138 -26.69 -2.16 13.67
C TYR A 138 -25.93 -2.14 12.34
N LYS A 139 -24.67 -2.47 12.30
CA LYS A 139 -23.90 -2.48 11.03
C LYS A 139 -23.57 -3.90 10.64
N PHE A 140 -24.25 -4.37 9.61
CA PHE A 140 -24.04 -5.67 9.03
C PHE A 140 -23.25 -5.56 7.74
N ALA A 141 -22.53 -6.61 7.41
CA ALA A 141 -21.98 -6.87 6.08
C ALA A 141 -22.38 -8.27 5.66
N THR A 142 -22.58 -8.42 4.37
CA THR A 142 -22.77 -9.71 3.71
C THR A 142 -21.52 -9.99 2.90
N THR A 143 -20.86 -11.10 3.18
CA THR A 143 -19.68 -11.56 2.44
C THR A 143 -20.13 -12.52 1.36
N ILE A 144 -19.69 -12.29 0.14
CA ILE A 144 -19.84 -13.20 -0.99
C ILE A 144 -18.51 -13.89 -1.20
N ALA A 145 -18.49 -15.20 -1.07
CA ALA A 145 -17.30 -16.02 -1.25
C ALA A 145 -17.37 -16.83 -2.55
N ASP A 146 -16.25 -16.88 -3.26
CA ASP A 146 -15.99 -17.82 -4.34
C ASP A 146 -15.55 -19.14 -3.71
N LEU A 147 -16.46 -20.12 -3.66
CA LEU A 147 -16.20 -21.40 -3.02
C LEU A 147 -15.27 -22.28 -3.85
N SER A 148 -15.25 -22.11 -5.16
CA SER A 148 -14.36 -22.87 -6.05
C SER A 148 -12.89 -22.49 -5.85
N HIS A 149 -12.60 -21.22 -5.54
CA HIS A 149 -11.26 -20.71 -5.34
C HIS A 149 -10.91 -20.35 -3.88
N HIS A 150 -11.78 -20.70 -2.92
CA HIS A 150 -11.61 -20.47 -1.48
C HIS A 150 -11.21 -19.03 -1.14
N ARG A 151 -11.90 -18.04 -1.69
CA ARG A 151 -11.61 -16.62 -1.50
C ARG A 151 -12.86 -15.78 -1.32
N VAL A 152 -12.72 -14.63 -0.67
CA VAL A 152 -13.77 -13.61 -0.65
C VAL A 152 -13.81 -12.96 -2.04
N TYR A 153 -14.99 -12.96 -2.65
CA TYR A 153 -15.25 -12.33 -3.94
C TYR A 153 -15.70 -10.88 -3.76
N ASP A 154 -16.66 -10.63 -2.88
CA ASP A 154 -17.17 -9.31 -2.59
C ASP A 154 -17.65 -9.17 -1.14
N VAL A 155 -17.79 -7.92 -0.65
CA VAL A 155 -18.35 -7.61 0.67
C VAL A 155 -19.35 -6.47 0.53
N ILE A 156 -20.60 -6.77 0.74
CA ILE A 156 -21.73 -5.85 0.62
C ILE A 156 -22.02 -5.25 2.00
N LYS A 157 -22.25 -3.94 2.05
CA LYS A 157 -22.70 -3.28 3.27
C LYS A 157 -24.20 -3.48 3.43
N GLY A 158 -24.61 -4.10 4.52
CA GLY A 158 -26.01 -4.41 4.80
C GLY A 158 -26.27 -5.90 4.84
N LYS A 159 -27.54 -6.28 5.08
CA LYS A 159 -28.03 -7.65 5.10
C LYS A 159 -29.43 -7.80 4.49
N ARG A 160 -30.01 -6.69 4.02
CA ARG A 160 -31.34 -6.73 3.44
C ARG A 160 -31.29 -7.38 2.07
N HIS A 161 -32.36 -8.08 1.71
CA HIS A 161 -32.51 -8.69 0.38
C HIS A 161 -32.21 -7.69 -0.74
N SER A 162 -32.75 -6.46 -0.62
CA SER A 162 -32.49 -5.39 -1.59
C SER A 162 -31.01 -5.00 -1.75
N ASP A 163 -30.23 -5.07 -0.65
CA ASP A 163 -28.80 -4.71 -0.68
C ASP A 163 -28.02 -5.79 -1.45
N ILE A 164 -28.38 -7.05 -1.27
CA ILE A 164 -27.75 -8.22 -1.87
C ILE A 164 -28.15 -8.38 -3.33
N GLU A 165 -29.45 -8.27 -3.63
CA GLU A 165 -30.01 -8.46 -4.97
C GLU A 165 -29.40 -7.51 -5.99
N SER A 166 -29.33 -6.20 -5.65
CA SER A 166 -28.75 -5.19 -6.55
C SER A 166 -27.29 -5.50 -6.93
N THR A 167 -26.54 -6.05 -5.98
CA THR A 167 -25.12 -6.42 -6.20
C THR A 167 -25.01 -7.71 -7.01
N LEU A 168 -25.81 -8.75 -6.69
CA LEU A 168 -25.79 -10.01 -7.45
C LEU A 168 -26.20 -9.81 -8.92
N MET A 169 -27.18 -8.93 -9.17
CA MET A 169 -27.62 -8.60 -10.54
C MET A 169 -26.53 -7.85 -11.35
N SER A 170 -25.55 -7.24 -10.68
CA SER A 170 -24.43 -6.57 -11.36
C SER A 170 -23.31 -7.52 -11.80
N TYR A 171 -23.31 -8.76 -11.30
CA TYR A 171 -22.34 -9.77 -11.71
C TYR A 171 -22.67 -10.30 -13.11
N LYS A 172 -21.74 -10.19 -14.01
CA LYS A 172 -21.86 -10.63 -15.41
C LYS A 172 -20.92 -11.78 -15.70
#